data_1b3e6680f1e4c9d2544487a84371931d
#
_entry.id   1b3e6680f1e4c9d2544487a84371931d
#
_cell.length_a   1.000
_cell.length_b   1.000
_cell.length_c   1.000
_cell.angle_alpha   90.00
_cell.angle_beta   90.00
_cell.angle_gamma   90.00
#
_symmetry.space_group_name_H-M   'P 1'
#
loop_
_entity.id
_entity.type
_entity.pdbx_description
1 polymer ?
#
loop_
_entity_poly.entity_id
_entity_poly.type
_entity_poly.pdbx_seq_one_letter_code
_entity_poly.pdbx_strand_id
1 'polypeptide(L)'
;MFSPAQKTHLNLTIEGVEHDFQVLGYTGEAVANRPFFFNVELASDWPDLDLERFLDLEAFFSFDRNGNGIHGRIYHIAPMGQAPCSARYRLTLVPHLSYLRHRINQRIFQQFSVPRIVALILEEHGIVGDAYRFELSASYPERDYCTQYGETDLHFVQRLCEEEGIRFHFQHSAQGHVLVFVDGQAVLPWGVLYRPPLVHAKPRVAGNQTAVVIAVEDVESRCDRRLARIKVKFPWDPEDRFDDKSCCWLSVASDWCCAVTPPRTGMEVMVSFLGNDPDQPRVSGCLCCR
;
A
#
# COMPACT_ATOMS: atom_id res chain seq x y z
N MET A 1 18.05 -51.01 10.08
CA MET A 1 18.25 -50.42 8.73
C MET A 1 17.62 -49.05 8.77
N PHE A 2 18.38 -48.02 9.03
CA PHE A 2 17.86 -46.64 8.99
C PHE A 2 17.84 -46.21 7.52
N SER A 3 16.66 -45.82 7.03
CA SER A 3 16.51 -45.18 5.72
C SER A 3 17.37 -43.91 5.69
N PRO A 4 18.14 -43.66 4.61
CA PRO A 4 18.89 -42.42 4.50
C PRO A 4 17.89 -41.27 4.51
N ALA A 5 18.14 -40.31 5.41
CA ALA A 5 17.35 -39.07 5.48
C ALA A 5 17.21 -38.51 4.08
N GLN A 6 15.96 -38.26 3.66
CA GLN A 6 15.66 -37.55 2.44
C GLN A 6 16.42 -36.24 2.50
N LYS A 7 17.45 -36.06 1.67
CA LYS A 7 18.12 -34.77 1.51
C LYS A 7 17.07 -33.78 1.07
N THR A 8 16.68 -32.91 1.97
CA THR A 8 15.83 -31.76 1.65
C THR A 8 16.58 -30.94 0.59
N HIS A 9 15.93 -30.78 -0.58
CA HIS A 9 16.52 -30.03 -1.70
C HIS A 9 16.24 -28.54 -1.57
N LEU A 10 16.32 -28.03 -0.33
CA LEU A 10 16.20 -26.60 -0.06
C LEU A 10 17.48 -25.91 -0.48
N ASN A 11 17.35 -24.86 -1.27
CA ASN A 11 18.48 -24.05 -1.70
C ASN A 11 18.12 -22.56 -1.65
N LEU A 12 19.10 -21.74 -1.30
CA LEU A 12 18.98 -20.27 -1.30
C LEU A 12 20.05 -19.70 -2.23
N THR A 13 19.61 -18.99 -3.25
CA THR A 13 20.48 -18.23 -4.15
C THR A 13 20.28 -16.75 -3.88
N ILE A 14 21.37 -16.00 -3.65
CA ILE A 14 21.33 -14.56 -3.41
C ILE A 14 22.04 -13.88 -4.58
N GLU A 15 21.40 -12.85 -5.14
CA GLU A 15 21.95 -12.14 -6.29
C GLU A 15 23.29 -11.46 -5.94
N GLY A 16 24.29 -11.67 -6.81
CA GLY A 16 25.62 -11.07 -6.63
C GLY A 16 26.46 -11.64 -5.49
N VAL A 17 26.00 -12.72 -4.84
CA VAL A 17 26.70 -13.36 -3.74
C VAL A 17 27.01 -14.81 -4.06
N GLU A 18 28.31 -15.13 -4.25
CA GLU A 18 28.80 -16.50 -4.34
C GLU A 18 29.09 -17.01 -2.93
N HIS A 19 28.10 -17.60 -2.28
CA HIS A 19 28.24 -18.17 -0.94
C HIS A 19 27.42 -19.45 -0.81
N ASP A 20 28.06 -20.50 -0.28
CA ASP A 20 27.40 -21.79 -0.01
C ASP A 20 26.68 -21.78 1.36
N PHE A 21 25.54 -21.11 1.40
CA PHE A 21 24.65 -21.22 2.54
C PHE A 21 23.93 -22.58 2.53
N GLN A 22 24.09 -23.34 3.58
CA GLN A 22 23.32 -24.55 3.80
C GLN A 22 21.98 -24.17 4.46
N VAL A 23 20.85 -24.40 3.78
CA VAL A 23 19.52 -24.22 4.37
C VAL A 23 19.24 -25.35 5.35
N LEU A 24 18.96 -24.98 6.61
CA LEU A 24 18.64 -25.93 7.69
C LEU A 24 17.11 -26.14 7.81
N GLY A 25 16.35 -25.09 7.59
CA GLY A 25 14.89 -25.12 7.68
C GLY A 25 14.28 -23.76 7.35
N TYR A 26 12.97 -23.71 7.33
CA TYR A 26 12.26 -22.45 7.11
C TYR A 26 10.88 -22.45 7.78
N THR A 27 10.36 -21.26 8.02
CA THR A 27 8.98 -20.99 8.40
C THR A 27 8.51 -19.80 7.61
N GLY A 28 7.26 -19.79 7.18
CA GLY A 28 6.75 -18.64 6.40
C GLY A 28 5.29 -18.77 6.07
N GLU A 29 4.77 -17.72 5.53
CA GLU A 29 3.37 -17.60 5.11
C GLU A 29 3.28 -16.82 3.80
N ALA A 30 2.48 -17.35 2.86
CA ALA A 30 2.11 -16.69 1.63
C ALA A 30 0.59 -16.80 1.46
N VAL A 31 -0.12 -15.72 1.74
CA VAL A 31 -1.58 -15.62 1.69
C VAL A 31 -1.97 -14.48 0.77
N ALA A 32 -3.07 -14.66 0.04
CA ALA A 32 -3.62 -13.58 -0.80
C ALA A 32 -3.92 -12.32 0.03
N ASN A 33 -3.73 -11.16 -0.57
CA ASN A 33 -3.92 -9.84 0.01
C ASN A 33 -2.96 -9.47 1.14
N ARG A 34 -1.86 -10.22 1.29
CA ARG A 34 -0.80 -9.90 2.25
C ARG A 34 0.58 -10.09 1.63
N PRO A 35 1.53 -9.24 1.97
CA PRO A 35 2.93 -9.54 1.67
C PRO A 35 3.32 -10.86 2.33
N PHE A 36 3.96 -11.74 1.58
CA PHE A 36 4.52 -12.96 2.16
C PHE A 36 5.74 -12.67 3.04
N PHE A 37 6.07 -13.60 3.91
CA PHE A 37 7.36 -13.62 4.59
C PHE A 37 7.85 -15.06 4.77
N PHE A 38 9.15 -15.26 4.64
CA PHE A 38 9.79 -16.53 4.90
C PHE A 38 11.04 -16.30 5.76
N ASN A 39 11.09 -16.94 6.91
CA ASN A 39 12.27 -16.99 7.75
C ASN A 39 13.03 -18.26 7.40
N VAL A 40 14.22 -18.12 6.84
CA VAL A 40 15.09 -19.22 6.41
C VAL A 40 16.24 -19.31 7.39
N GLU A 41 16.45 -20.51 7.94
CA GLU A 41 17.58 -20.81 8.82
C GLU A 41 18.73 -21.36 7.99
N LEU A 42 19.88 -20.73 8.14
CA LEU A 42 21.08 -20.99 7.35
C LEU A 42 22.24 -21.40 8.24
N ALA A 43 23.07 -22.30 7.75
CA ALA A 43 24.40 -22.53 8.26
C ALA A 43 25.43 -22.03 7.25
N SER A 44 26.58 -21.56 7.80
CA SER A 44 27.72 -21.10 7.02
C SER A 44 29.00 -21.49 7.76
N ASP A 45 30.00 -21.86 6.99
CA ASP A 45 31.35 -22.14 7.54
C ASP A 45 32.11 -20.84 7.90
N TRP A 46 31.53 -19.67 7.54
CA TRP A 46 32.12 -18.35 7.79
C TRP A 46 31.45 -17.70 9.00
N PRO A 47 32.17 -17.57 10.15
CA PRO A 47 31.56 -17.08 11.38
C PRO A 47 31.33 -15.56 11.42
N ASP A 48 32.09 -14.78 10.65
CA ASP A 48 32.09 -13.31 10.71
C ASP A 48 31.66 -12.71 9.39
N LEU A 49 30.41 -13.03 8.97
CA LEU A 49 29.80 -12.41 7.78
C LEU A 49 29.39 -10.97 8.05
N ASP A 50 29.74 -10.09 7.12
CA ASP A 50 29.20 -8.73 7.09
C ASP A 50 27.71 -8.79 6.69
N LEU A 51 26.82 -8.85 7.68
CA LEU A 51 25.39 -9.07 7.46
C LEU A 51 24.70 -7.90 6.78
N GLU A 52 25.22 -6.68 6.92
CA GLU A 52 24.62 -5.49 6.29
C GLU A 52 24.65 -5.57 4.77
N ARG A 53 25.66 -6.25 4.22
CA ARG A 53 25.78 -6.44 2.76
C ARG A 53 24.69 -7.28 2.15
N PHE A 54 23.97 -8.07 2.94
CA PHE A 54 22.89 -8.92 2.45
C PHE A 54 21.53 -8.19 2.44
N LEU A 55 21.40 -7.09 3.17
CA LEU A 55 20.14 -6.37 3.27
C LEU A 55 19.73 -5.82 1.90
N ASP A 56 18.45 -5.96 1.59
CA ASP A 56 17.80 -5.54 0.35
C ASP A 56 18.27 -6.26 -0.93
N LEU A 57 19.18 -7.24 -0.84
CA LEU A 57 19.51 -8.07 -1.98
C LEU A 57 18.35 -8.98 -2.36
N GLU A 58 18.23 -9.22 -3.65
CA GLU A 58 17.28 -10.19 -4.19
C GLU A 58 17.76 -11.60 -3.96
N ALA A 59 16.83 -12.48 -3.59
CA ALA A 59 17.14 -13.86 -3.30
C ALA A 59 16.00 -14.79 -3.71
N PHE A 60 16.38 -15.98 -4.18
CA PHE A 60 15.45 -17.03 -4.53
C PHE A 60 15.63 -18.24 -3.60
N PHE A 61 14.57 -18.56 -2.87
CA PHE A 61 14.52 -19.71 -1.99
C PHE A 61 13.75 -20.83 -2.69
N SER A 62 14.48 -21.88 -3.11
CA SER A 62 13.92 -23.05 -3.79
C SER A 62 13.51 -24.14 -2.80
N PHE A 63 12.31 -24.70 -3.00
CA PHE A 63 11.77 -25.79 -2.17
C PHE A 63 12.08 -27.17 -2.72
N ASP A 64 12.32 -27.26 -4.03
CA ASP A 64 12.52 -28.54 -4.71
C ASP A 64 13.50 -28.41 -5.89
N ARG A 65 13.75 -29.56 -6.55
CA ARG A 65 14.61 -29.64 -7.75
C ARG A 65 13.94 -29.12 -9.01
N ASN A 66 12.64 -28.90 -9.01
CA ASN A 66 11.90 -28.50 -10.20
C ASN A 66 11.90 -26.97 -10.37
N GLY A 67 12.57 -26.24 -9.46
CA GLY A 67 12.65 -24.79 -9.48
C GLY A 67 11.44 -24.09 -8.86
N ASN A 68 10.59 -24.81 -8.12
CA ASN A 68 9.54 -24.17 -7.33
C ASN A 68 10.17 -23.49 -6.11
N GLY A 69 9.81 -22.24 -5.89
CA GLY A 69 10.40 -21.46 -4.82
C GLY A 69 9.77 -20.09 -4.66
N ILE A 70 10.33 -19.31 -3.78
CA ILE A 70 9.93 -17.94 -3.47
C ILE A 70 11.08 -17.01 -3.80
N HIS A 71 10.83 -16.05 -4.67
CA HIS A 71 11.72 -14.93 -4.92
C HIS A 71 11.29 -13.76 -4.05
N GLY A 72 12.26 -13.06 -3.45
CA GLY A 72 12.00 -11.87 -2.62
C GLY A 72 13.26 -11.10 -2.32
N ARG A 73 13.16 -10.15 -1.40
CA ARG A 73 14.28 -9.35 -0.91
C ARG A 73 14.61 -9.73 0.52
N ILE A 74 15.88 -9.69 0.87
CA ILE A 74 16.37 -9.95 2.22
C ILE A 74 16.07 -8.73 3.09
N TYR A 75 15.02 -8.84 3.90
CA TYR A 75 14.57 -7.77 4.76
C TYR A 75 15.31 -7.70 6.10
N HIS A 76 15.72 -8.86 6.58
CA HIS A 76 16.43 -8.99 7.84
C HIS A 76 17.34 -10.21 7.79
N ILE A 77 18.53 -10.10 8.38
CA ILE A 77 19.43 -11.20 8.62
C ILE A 77 20.09 -11.02 9.99
N ALA A 78 20.13 -12.08 10.79
CA ALA A 78 20.68 -12.03 12.12
C ALA A 78 21.39 -13.35 12.48
N PRO A 79 22.45 -13.31 13.31
CA PRO A 79 23.07 -14.52 13.84
C PRO A 79 22.12 -15.19 14.84
N MET A 80 22.06 -16.52 14.79
CA MET A 80 21.29 -17.35 15.73
C MET A 80 22.14 -18.04 16.79
N GLY A 81 23.44 -17.87 16.71
CA GLY A 81 24.43 -18.54 17.59
C GLY A 81 25.47 -19.31 16.79
N GLN A 82 26.47 -19.83 17.51
CA GLN A 82 27.53 -20.61 16.91
C GLN A 82 27.33 -22.08 17.30
N ALA A 83 27.47 -22.98 16.34
CA ALA A 83 27.72 -24.40 16.56
C ALA A 83 29.22 -24.65 16.51
N PRO A 84 29.71 -25.78 17.01
CA PRO A 84 31.16 -26.05 17.11
C PRO A 84 31.95 -25.90 15.81
N CYS A 85 31.31 -26.02 14.65
CA CYS A 85 31.95 -25.96 13.35
C CYS A 85 31.22 -25.07 12.32
N SER A 86 30.16 -24.35 12.70
CA SER A 86 29.40 -23.49 11.75
C SER A 86 28.67 -22.36 12.46
N ALA A 87 28.60 -21.22 11.83
CA ALA A 87 27.74 -20.12 12.26
C ALA A 87 26.32 -20.33 11.73
N ARG A 88 25.33 -19.98 12.54
CA ARG A 88 23.92 -20.06 12.16
C ARG A 88 23.34 -18.67 12.01
N TYR A 89 22.55 -18.49 10.97
CA TYR A 89 21.89 -17.24 10.65
C TYR A 89 20.40 -17.46 10.38
N ARG A 90 19.59 -16.46 10.69
CA ARG A 90 18.20 -16.40 10.27
C ARG A 90 18.04 -15.24 9.31
N LEU A 91 17.53 -15.54 8.13
CA LEU A 91 17.26 -14.59 7.06
C LEU A 91 15.75 -14.50 6.87
N THR A 92 15.21 -13.27 6.76
CA THR A 92 13.80 -13.02 6.46
C THR A 92 13.68 -12.51 5.03
N LEU A 93 12.97 -13.27 4.20
CA LEU A 93 12.67 -12.95 2.80
C LEU A 93 11.25 -12.40 2.70
N VAL A 94 11.10 -11.24 2.04
CA VAL A 94 9.82 -10.55 1.83
C VAL A 94 9.69 -10.03 0.39
N PRO A 95 8.47 -9.72 -0.11
CA PRO A 95 8.31 -9.04 -1.39
C PRO A 95 8.68 -7.55 -1.27
N HIS A 96 9.01 -6.92 -2.40
CA HIS A 96 9.24 -5.47 -2.47
C HIS A 96 8.04 -4.67 -1.91
N LEU A 97 6.81 -5.14 -2.10
CA LEU A 97 5.59 -4.55 -1.54
C LEU A 97 5.67 -4.33 -0.01
N SER A 98 6.45 -5.12 0.72
CA SER A 98 6.59 -4.99 2.19
C SER A 98 7.18 -3.65 2.62
N TYR A 99 7.99 -3.02 1.79
CA TYR A 99 8.66 -1.76 2.10
C TYR A 99 7.69 -0.57 2.15
N LEU A 100 6.51 -0.68 1.53
CA LEU A 100 5.47 0.33 1.59
C LEU A 100 4.95 0.59 3.01
N ARG A 101 5.23 -0.30 3.96
CA ARG A 101 4.90 -0.12 5.39
C ARG A 101 5.71 0.97 6.09
N HIS A 102 6.84 1.36 5.51
CA HIS A 102 7.75 2.32 6.14
C HIS A 102 7.43 3.78 5.82
N ARG A 103 6.54 4.03 4.87
CA ARG A 103 6.13 5.39 4.51
C ARG A 103 4.69 5.62 4.93
N ILE A 104 4.48 6.59 5.84
CA ILE A 104 3.17 7.09 6.24
C ILE A 104 2.91 8.36 5.45
N ASN A 105 1.73 8.47 4.85
CA ASN A 105 1.34 9.63 4.07
C ASN A 105 -0.02 10.19 4.50
N GLN A 106 -0.21 11.45 4.12
CA GLN A 106 -1.49 12.14 4.24
C GLN A 106 -1.68 12.96 2.96
N ARG A 107 -2.50 12.46 2.04
CA ARG A 107 -2.71 13.03 0.70
C ARG A 107 -4.07 12.69 0.13
N ILE A 108 -4.46 13.44 -0.89
CA ILE A 108 -5.80 13.36 -1.51
C ILE A 108 -5.63 12.98 -2.98
N PHE A 109 -6.45 12.03 -3.42
CA PHE A 109 -6.59 11.67 -4.83
C PHE A 109 -7.99 12.04 -5.30
N GLN A 110 -8.08 12.80 -6.40
CA GLN A 110 -9.36 13.19 -7.00
C GLN A 110 -9.41 12.72 -8.45
N GLN A 111 -10.58 12.25 -8.88
CA GLN A 111 -10.80 11.75 -10.23
C GLN A 111 -9.84 10.62 -10.62
N PHE A 112 -9.53 9.74 -9.67
CA PHE A 112 -8.74 8.54 -9.89
C PHE A 112 -9.52 7.28 -9.53
N SER A 113 -9.40 6.26 -10.37
CA SER A 113 -9.86 4.91 -10.02
C SER A 113 -8.89 4.24 -9.04
N VAL A 114 -9.37 3.29 -8.25
CA VAL A 114 -8.52 2.57 -7.30
C VAL A 114 -7.32 1.88 -7.96
N PRO A 115 -7.45 1.17 -9.10
CA PRO A 115 -6.27 0.62 -9.76
C PRO A 115 -5.23 1.69 -10.16
N ARG A 116 -5.69 2.88 -10.54
CA ARG A 116 -4.78 3.99 -10.87
C ARG A 116 -4.05 4.53 -9.65
N ILE A 117 -4.75 4.68 -8.52
CA ILE A 117 -4.13 5.09 -7.25
C ILE A 117 -3.09 4.06 -6.81
N VAL A 118 -3.42 2.77 -6.85
CA VAL A 118 -2.51 1.69 -6.49
C VAL A 118 -1.27 1.71 -7.38
N ALA A 119 -1.43 1.84 -8.70
CA ALA A 119 -0.30 1.92 -9.64
C ALA A 119 0.64 3.09 -9.30
N LEU A 120 0.11 4.29 -9.05
CA LEU A 120 0.91 5.45 -8.67
C LEU A 120 1.75 5.20 -7.41
N ILE A 121 1.14 4.57 -6.39
CA ILE A 121 1.85 4.26 -5.14
C ILE A 121 2.97 3.24 -5.37
N LEU A 122 2.72 2.20 -6.18
CA LEU A 122 3.72 1.20 -6.52
C LEU A 122 4.89 1.83 -7.29
N GLU A 123 4.60 2.67 -8.28
CA GLU A 123 5.60 3.39 -9.08
C GLU A 123 6.49 4.30 -8.21
N GLU A 124 5.91 4.99 -7.23
CA GLU A 124 6.65 5.82 -6.26
C GLU A 124 7.63 5.01 -5.39
N HIS A 125 7.37 3.73 -5.20
CA HIS A 125 8.24 2.80 -4.48
C HIS A 125 9.17 2.01 -5.41
N GLY A 126 9.24 2.37 -6.71
CA GLY A 126 10.11 1.69 -7.68
C GLY A 126 9.60 0.32 -8.12
N ILE A 127 8.35 -0.04 -7.79
CA ILE A 127 7.69 -1.23 -8.33
C ILE A 127 7.06 -0.83 -9.66
N VAL A 128 7.80 -1.04 -10.75
CA VAL A 128 7.46 -0.53 -12.09
C VAL A 128 7.50 -1.62 -13.16
N GLY A 129 6.92 -1.34 -14.31
CA GLY A 129 7.00 -2.23 -15.47
C GLY A 129 6.39 -3.60 -15.23
N ASP A 130 7.17 -4.66 -15.45
CA ASP A 130 6.71 -6.04 -15.34
C ASP A 130 6.69 -6.56 -13.87
N ALA A 131 7.10 -5.74 -12.88
CA ALA A 131 7.08 -6.12 -11.49
C ALA A 131 5.66 -6.21 -10.90
N TYR A 132 4.66 -5.60 -11.57
CA TYR A 132 3.26 -5.75 -11.22
C TYR A 132 2.36 -5.76 -12.45
N ARG A 133 1.15 -6.33 -12.32
CA ARG A 133 0.12 -6.26 -13.36
C ARG A 133 -1.28 -6.36 -12.78
N PHE A 134 -2.22 -5.76 -13.52
CA PHE A 134 -3.64 -5.84 -13.23
C PHE A 134 -4.32 -6.79 -14.23
N GLU A 135 -4.92 -7.84 -13.72
CA GLU A 135 -5.77 -8.78 -14.46
C GLU A 135 -7.23 -8.56 -14.00
N LEU A 136 -7.76 -7.37 -14.30
CA LEU A 136 -9.07 -6.92 -13.85
C LEU A 136 -10.07 -6.98 -15.00
N SER A 137 -11.25 -7.53 -14.73
CA SER A 137 -12.35 -7.65 -15.70
C SER A 137 -13.47 -6.63 -15.45
N ALA A 138 -13.59 -6.12 -14.21
CA ALA A 138 -14.59 -5.11 -13.86
C ALA A 138 -14.14 -3.70 -14.27
N SER A 139 -15.12 -2.79 -14.40
CA SER A 139 -14.86 -1.37 -14.55
C SER A 139 -14.80 -0.72 -13.17
N TYR A 140 -13.75 0.05 -12.93
CA TYR A 140 -13.53 0.78 -11.68
C TYR A 140 -13.76 2.27 -11.91
N PRO A 141 -14.85 2.84 -11.39
CA PRO A 141 -15.14 4.26 -11.57
C PRO A 141 -14.09 5.13 -10.87
N GLU A 142 -13.89 6.30 -11.43
CA GLU A 142 -13.10 7.34 -10.78
C GLU A 142 -13.83 7.83 -9.53
N ARG A 143 -13.10 7.94 -8.42
CA ARG A 143 -13.59 8.49 -7.17
C ARG A 143 -13.46 10.01 -7.20
N ASP A 144 -14.51 10.70 -6.84
CA ASP A 144 -14.46 12.17 -6.71
C ASP A 144 -13.44 12.57 -5.66
N TYR A 145 -13.28 11.75 -4.62
CA TYR A 145 -12.41 12.00 -3.49
C TYR A 145 -11.97 10.69 -2.85
N CYS A 146 -10.67 10.54 -2.63
CA CYS A 146 -10.09 9.40 -1.94
C CYS A 146 -8.88 9.86 -1.15
N THR A 147 -8.90 9.71 0.16
CA THR A 147 -7.86 10.22 1.06
C THR A 147 -7.06 9.11 1.69
N GLN A 148 -5.75 9.24 1.58
CA GLN A 148 -4.83 8.57 2.50
C GLN A 148 -4.66 9.47 3.72
N TYR A 149 -5.05 9.01 4.90
CA TYR A 149 -5.07 9.84 6.10
C TYR A 149 -4.25 9.23 7.24
N GLY A 150 -2.99 9.62 7.34
CA GLY A 150 -2.10 9.20 8.42
C GLY A 150 -1.89 7.68 8.48
N GLU A 151 -1.96 6.99 7.34
CA GLU A 151 -1.78 5.56 7.21
C GLU A 151 -0.57 5.22 6.34
N THR A 152 -0.01 4.02 6.51
CA THR A 152 1.09 3.57 5.66
C THR A 152 0.61 3.33 4.24
N ASP A 153 1.51 3.47 3.26
CA ASP A 153 1.18 3.20 1.86
C ASP A 153 0.70 1.75 1.67
N LEU A 154 1.29 0.80 2.41
CA LEU A 154 0.85 -0.59 2.38
C LEU A 154 -0.58 -0.75 2.87
N HIS A 155 -0.91 -0.15 4.03
CA HIS A 155 -2.26 -0.22 4.60
C HIS A 155 -3.28 0.40 3.63
N PHE A 156 -2.94 1.55 3.04
CA PHE A 156 -3.79 2.23 2.08
C PHE A 156 -4.08 1.38 0.84
N VAL A 157 -3.03 0.80 0.22
CA VAL A 157 -3.19 -0.11 -0.93
C VAL A 157 -4.06 -1.32 -0.57
N GLN A 158 -3.80 -1.97 0.57
CA GLN A 158 -4.57 -3.14 1.00
C GLN A 158 -6.04 -2.79 1.24
N ARG A 159 -6.29 -1.68 1.94
CA ARG A 159 -7.65 -1.20 2.22
C ARG A 159 -8.43 -0.90 0.94
N LEU A 160 -7.82 -0.18 -0.01
CA LEU A 160 -8.46 0.15 -1.29
C LEU A 160 -8.77 -1.12 -2.11
N CYS A 161 -7.86 -2.08 -2.13
CA CYS A 161 -8.10 -3.36 -2.78
C CYS A 161 -9.27 -4.12 -2.14
N GLU A 162 -9.33 -4.15 -0.80
CA GLU A 162 -10.43 -4.79 -0.07
C GLU A 162 -11.78 -4.11 -0.34
N GLU A 163 -11.82 -2.77 -0.36
CA GLU A 163 -13.03 -1.99 -0.66
C GLU A 163 -13.60 -2.32 -2.04
N GLU A 164 -12.75 -2.45 -3.05
CA GLU A 164 -13.16 -2.76 -4.43
C GLU A 164 -13.30 -4.28 -4.71
N GLY A 165 -12.91 -5.12 -3.76
CA GLY A 165 -12.92 -6.56 -3.95
C GLY A 165 -11.78 -7.08 -4.83
N ILE A 166 -10.74 -6.28 -5.02
CA ILE A 166 -9.51 -6.65 -5.70
C ILE A 166 -8.67 -7.53 -4.78
N ARG A 167 -8.17 -8.64 -5.31
CA ARG A 167 -7.23 -9.52 -4.63
C ARG A 167 -5.86 -9.35 -5.26
N PHE A 168 -4.81 -9.59 -4.47
CA PHE A 168 -3.49 -9.70 -5.02
C PHE A 168 -2.74 -10.91 -4.50
N HIS A 169 -1.84 -11.41 -5.31
CA HIS A 169 -0.94 -12.51 -4.99
C HIS A 169 0.39 -12.31 -5.71
N PHE A 170 1.37 -13.15 -5.41
CA PHE A 170 2.68 -13.10 -6.04
C PHE A 170 2.88 -14.32 -6.92
N GLN A 171 3.40 -14.10 -8.12
CA GLN A 171 3.91 -15.15 -8.99
C GLN A 171 5.43 -15.09 -8.93
N HIS A 172 6.06 -16.24 -8.69
CA HIS A 172 7.49 -16.34 -8.48
C HIS A 172 8.18 -17.06 -9.62
N SER A 173 9.40 -16.62 -9.93
CA SER A 173 10.36 -17.30 -10.76
C SER A 173 11.73 -17.20 -10.10
N ALA A 174 12.74 -17.89 -10.64
CA ALA A 174 14.10 -17.76 -10.13
C ALA A 174 14.71 -16.37 -10.33
N GLN A 175 14.17 -15.59 -11.27
CA GLN A 175 14.68 -14.27 -11.65
C GLN A 175 13.89 -13.10 -11.09
N GLY A 176 12.75 -13.36 -10.43
CA GLY A 176 11.91 -12.27 -9.92
C GLY A 176 10.56 -12.75 -9.39
N HIS A 177 9.82 -11.81 -8.84
CA HIS A 177 8.41 -12.03 -8.51
C HIS A 177 7.56 -10.91 -9.07
N VAL A 178 6.35 -11.26 -9.49
CA VAL A 178 5.37 -10.32 -10.06
C VAL A 178 4.19 -10.23 -9.11
N LEU A 179 3.80 -9.00 -8.75
CA LEU A 179 2.61 -8.71 -7.98
C LEU A 179 1.40 -8.66 -8.93
N VAL A 180 0.46 -9.57 -8.78
CA VAL A 180 -0.70 -9.71 -9.66
C VAL A 180 -1.97 -9.33 -8.92
N PHE A 181 -2.68 -8.35 -9.46
CA PHE A 181 -3.99 -7.90 -8.96
C PHE A 181 -5.09 -8.52 -9.82
N VAL A 182 -6.06 -9.16 -9.17
CA VAL A 182 -7.17 -9.85 -9.84
C VAL A 182 -8.51 -9.50 -9.17
N ASP A 183 -9.56 -9.32 -9.95
CA ASP A 183 -10.93 -9.17 -9.47
C ASP A 183 -11.80 -10.38 -9.78
N GLY A 184 -11.22 -11.33 -10.49
CA GLY A 184 -11.92 -12.50 -10.98
C GLY A 184 -12.61 -13.26 -9.84
N GLN A 185 -13.86 -13.59 -10.09
CA GLN A 185 -14.71 -14.41 -9.26
C GLN A 185 -14.08 -15.80 -9.08
N ALA A 186 -13.24 -15.97 -8.07
CA ALA A 186 -13.01 -17.31 -7.58
C ALA A 186 -14.37 -17.80 -7.08
N VAL A 187 -15.11 -18.47 -7.97
CA VAL A 187 -16.30 -19.19 -7.59
C VAL A 187 -15.83 -20.29 -6.66
N LEU A 188 -16.09 -20.13 -5.38
CA LEU A 188 -15.85 -21.19 -4.42
C LEU A 188 -16.63 -22.43 -4.88
N PRO A 189 -16.18 -23.65 -4.55
CA PRO A 189 -16.82 -24.92 -5.02
C PRO A 189 -18.33 -24.99 -4.79
N TRP A 190 -18.88 -24.14 -3.92
CA TRP A 190 -20.32 -24.03 -3.61
C TRP A 190 -21.03 -22.86 -4.28
N GLY A 191 -20.43 -22.24 -5.32
CA GLY A 191 -21.09 -21.20 -6.13
C GLY A 191 -21.15 -19.80 -5.52
N VAL A 192 -20.51 -19.56 -4.39
CA VAL A 192 -20.46 -18.23 -3.76
C VAL A 192 -19.27 -17.44 -4.28
N LEU A 193 -19.52 -16.18 -4.65
CA LEU A 193 -18.47 -15.22 -5.03
C LEU A 193 -17.59 -14.93 -3.83
N TYR A 194 -16.30 -15.21 -3.94
CA TYR A 194 -15.33 -14.84 -2.92
C TYR A 194 -15.02 -13.35 -3.03
N ARG A 195 -15.30 -12.61 -1.97
CA ARG A 195 -14.82 -11.23 -1.79
C ARG A 195 -13.82 -11.20 -0.62
N PRO A 196 -12.68 -10.49 -0.76
CA PRO A 196 -11.76 -10.34 0.36
C PRO A 196 -12.47 -9.75 1.57
N PRO A 197 -12.21 -10.23 2.79
CA PRO A 197 -12.72 -9.61 3.99
C PRO A 197 -12.11 -8.22 4.17
N LEU A 198 -12.88 -7.27 4.70
CA LEU A 198 -12.40 -5.93 5.07
C LEU A 198 -11.61 -6.05 6.39
N VAL A 199 -10.31 -6.28 6.30
CA VAL A 199 -9.41 -6.43 7.44
C VAL A 199 -8.77 -5.08 7.81
N HIS A 200 -8.48 -4.26 6.80
CA HIS A 200 -7.83 -2.97 6.97
C HIS A 200 -8.87 -1.87 7.14
N ALA A 201 -9.03 -1.39 8.38
CA ALA A 201 -10.01 -0.36 8.70
C ALA A 201 -9.61 0.98 8.08
N LYS A 202 -10.61 1.67 7.50
CA LYS A 202 -10.43 3.05 7.01
C LYS A 202 -10.13 3.99 8.18
N PRO A 203 -9.12 4.86 8.10
CA PRO A 203 -8.83 5.87 9.12
C PRO A 203 -10.04 6.77 9.37
N ARG A 204 -10.12 7.32 10.58
CA ARG A 204 -11.18 8.27 10.96
C ARG A 204 -10.58 9.62 11.33
N VAL A 205 -11.20 10.68 10.84
CA VAL A 205 -10.82 12.05 11.18
C VAL A 205 -11.50 12.44 12.48
N ALA A 206 -10.71 12.72 13.52
CA ALA A 206 -11.24 13.19 14.79
C ALA A 206 -11.43 14.71 14.76
N GLY A 207 -12.67 15.16 14.57
CA GLY A 207 -13.03 16.57 14.63
C GLY A 207 -12.87 17.32 13.30
N ASN A 208 -13.04 18.65 13.38
CA ASN A 208 -12.93 19.54 12.24
C ASN A 208 -11.48 19.92 11.97
N GLN A 209 -11.17 20.21 10.71
CA GLN A 209 -9.86 20.69 10.28
C GLN A 209 -9.99 22.05 9.59
N THR A 210 -8.90 22.80 9.55
CA THR A 210 -8.84 24.06 8.82
C THR A 210 -8.25 23.85 7.43
N ALA A 211 -8.71 24.65 6.47
CA ALA A 211 -8.17 24.68 5.12
C ALA A 211 -8.22 26.11 4.58
N VAL A 212 -7.37 26.43 3.61
CA VAL A 212 -7.33 27.74 2.96
C VAL A 212 -8.05 27.67 1.61
N VAL A 213 -8.95 28.61 1.34
CA VAL A 213 -9.65 28.73 0.07
C VAL A 213 -8.69 29.21 -1.02
N ILE A 214 -8.55 28.42 -2.08
CA ILE A 214 -7.70 28.75 -3.24
C ILE A 214 -8.53 29.30 -4.41
N ALA A 215 -9.73 28.77 -4.62
CA ALA A 215 -10.64 29.23 -5.67
C ALA A 215 -12.10 29.00 -5.26
N VAL A 216 -12.98 29.78 -5.86
CA VAL A 216 -14.44 29.65 -5.68
C VAL A 216 -15.04 29.45 -7.06
N GLU A 217 -15.90 28.44 -7.21
CA GLU A 217 -16.66 28.23 -8.43
C GLU A 217 -17.92 29.09 -8.38
N ASP A 218 -18.00 30.10 -9.25
CA ASP A 218 -19.23 30.89 -9.43
C ASP A 218 -20.23 30.06 -10.21
N VAL A 219 -21.15 29.42 -9.52
CA VAL A 219 -22.30 28.80 -10.17
C VAL A 219 -23.36 29.88 -10.43
N GLU A 220 -23.32 30.49 -11.62
CA GLU A 220 -24.44 31.23 -12.16
C GLU A 220 -25.61 30.28 -12.45
N SER A 221 -26.40 29.98 -11.45
CA SER A 221 -27.62 29.21 -11.62
C SER A 221 -28.79 29.93 -10.99
N ARG A 222 -29.65 30.41 -11.86
CA ARG A 222 -30.81 31.27 -11.59
C ARG A 222 -31.97 30.59 -10.83
N CYS A 223 -31.93 29.36 -10.43
CA CYS A 223 -33.11 28.74 -9.78
C CYS A 223 -32.83 27.59 -8.80
N ASP A 224 -31.65 27.04 -8.74
CA ASP A 224 -31.33 25.97 -7.78
C ASP A 224 -30.21 26.46 -6.87
N ARG A 225 -30.51 26.53 -5.58
CA ARG A 225 -29.53 26.72 -4.50
C ARG A 225 -28.59 25.51 -4.45
N ARG A 226 -27.93 25.19 -5.56
CA ARG A 226 -26.88 24.18 -5.60
C ARG A 226 -25.65 24.77 -4.98
N LEU A 227 -25.22 24.06 -3.98
CA LEU A 227 -24.05 24.22 -3.15
C LEU A 227 -22.86 24.74 -3.96
N ALA A 228 -22.40 25.95 -3.67
CA ALA A 228 -21.16 26.48 -4.20
C ALA A 228 -20.03 25.47 -3.87
N ARG A 229 -19.20 25.17 -4.85
CA ARG A 229 -17.98 24.40 -4.62
C ARG A 229 -16.84 25.38 -4.41
N ILE A 230 -16.00 25.10 -3.46
CA ILE A 230 -14.76 25.86 -3.23
C ILE A 230 -13.57 24.94 -3.31
N LYS A 231 -12.50 25.43 -3.88
CA LYS A 231 -11.23 24.74 -3.95
C LYS A 231 -10.43 25.10 -2.71
N VAL A 232 -10.01 24.11 -1.94
CA VAL A 232 -9.28 24.33 -0.70
C VAL A 232 -7.96 23.59 -0.68
N LYS A 233 -6.99 24.10 0.10
CA LYS A 233 -5.73 23.43 0.42
C LYS A 233 -5.70 23.16 1.91
N PHE A 234 -5.39 21.92 2.29
CA PHE A 234 -5.15 21.56 3.69
C PHE A 234 -3.71 21.85 4.09
N PRO A 235 -3.44 22.28 5.34
CA PRO A 235 -2.09 22.56 5.81
C PRO A 235 -1.14 21.36 5.83
N TRP A 236 -1.72 20.16 5.90
CA TRP A 236 -0.96 18.91 5.95
C TRP A 236 -0.69 18.30 4.57
N ASP A 237 -1.26 18.85 3.51
CA ASP A 237 -0.98 18.38 2.15
C ASP A 237 0.46 18.80 1.77
N PRO A 238 1.39 17.83 1.62
CA PRO A 238 2.80 18.12 1.43
C PRO A 238 3.15 18.66 0.05
N GLU A 239 2.22 18.59 -0.90
CA GLU A 239 2.47 19.10 -2.23
C GLU A 239 2.39 20.62 -2.23
N ASP A 240 3.56 21.28 -2.12
CA ASP A 240 3.73 22.73 -2.29
C ASP A 240 3.42 23.24 -3.71
N ARG A 241 2.90 22.36 -4.55
CA ARG A 241 2.48 22.70 -5.90
C ARG A 241 1.08 23.27 -5.83
N PHE A 242 0.97 24.56 -6.13
CA PHE A 242 -0.32 25.22 -6.42
C PHE A 242 -0.90 24.74 -7.76
N ASP A 243 -0.69 23.46 -8.10
CA ASP A 243 -1.27 22.88 -9.29
C ASP A 243 -2.66 22.29 -8.98
N ASP A 244 -3.40 21.92 -10.04
CA ASP A 244 -4.75 21.39 -9.91
C ASP A 244 -4.83 20.06 -9.13
N LYS A 245 -3.70 19.44 -8.80
CA LYS A 245 -3.63 18.15 -8.13
C LYS A 245 -3.52 18.25 -6.60
N SER A 246 -2.97 19.36 -6.07
CA SER A 246 -2.77 19.57 -4.63
C SER A 246 -3.96 20.24 -3.92
N CYS A 247 -4.97 20.67 -4.64
CA CYS A 247 -6.13 21.38 -4.11
C CYS A 247 -7.40 20.58 -4.38
N CYS A 248 -8.31 20.50 -3.41
CA CYS A 248 -9.54 19.72 -3.56
C CYS A 248 -10.78 20.60 -3.63
N TRP A 249 -11.74 20.20 -4.50
CA TRP A 249 -13.05 20.81 -4.59
C TRP A 249 -13.99 20.23 -3.54
N LEU A 250 -14.45 21.06 -2.62
CA LEU A 250 -15.36 20.69 -1.55
C LEU A 250 -16.71 21.37 -1.71
N SER A 251 -17.78 20.64 -1.36
CA SER A 251 -19.10 21.21 -1.22
C SER A 251 -19.20 22.04 0.06
N VAL A 252 -19.89 23.18 -0.04
CA VAL A 252 -20.20 24.01 1.12
C VAL A 252 -21.51 23.52 1.75
N ALA A 253 -21.57 23.41 3.07
CA ALA A 253 -22.79 23.00 3.77
C ALA A 253 -23.91 24.01 3.55
N SER A 254 -25.16 23.51 3.38
CA SER A 254 -26.33 24.33 3.08
C SER A 254 -26.60 25.41 4.11
N ASP A 255 -26.29 25.14 5.38
CA ASP A 255 -26.51 26.05 6.50
C ASP A 255 -25.59 27.29 6.42
N TRP A 256 -24.46 27.19 5.72
CA TRP A 256 -23.56 28.32 5.51
C TRP A 256 -23.88 29.13 4.24
N CYS A 257 -24.57 28.54 3.27
CA CYS A 257 -25.03 29.27 2.07
C CYS A 257 -25.98 30.44 2.40
N CYS A 258 -26.54 30.44 3.63
CA CYS A 258 -27.40 31.53 4.14
C CYS A 258 -26.60 32.57 4.95
N ALA A 259 -25.28 32.35 5.19
CA ALA A 259 -24.46 33.31 5.91
C ALA A 259 -24.11 34.51 5.03
N VAL A 260 -23.97 35.65 5.68
CA VAL A 260 -23.86 37.00 5.08
C VAL A 260 -22.63 37.18 4.19
N THR A 261 -21.67 36.25 4.23
CA THR A 261 -20.38 36.42 3.52
C THR A 261 -20.01 35.16 2.72
N PRO A 262 -20.00 35.22 1.38
CA PRO A 262 -19.53 34.10 0.58
C PRO A 262 -18.03 33.86 0.80
N PRO A 263 -17.55 32.61 0.71
CA PRO A 263 -16.14 32.30 0.82
C PRO A 263 -15.33 33.04 -0.27
N ARG A 264 -14.16 33.54 0.11
CA ARG A 264 -13.24 34.23 -0.81
C ARG A 264 -11.87 33.57 -0.77
N THR A 265 -11.15 33.66 -1.87
CA THR A 265 -9.75 33.20 -1.95
C THR A 265 -8.91 33.79 -0.82
N GLY A 266 -8.10 32.99 -0.19
CA GLY A 266 -7.26 33.33 0.94
C GLY A 266 -7.94 33.24 2.32
N MET A 267 -9.25 32.98 2.39
CA MET A 267 -9.94 32.78 3.66
C MET A 267 -9.64 31.39 4.24
N GLU A 268 -9.53 31.33 5.57
CA GLU A 268 -9.51 30.07 6.29
C GLU A 268 -10.93 29.57 6.55
N VAL A 269 -11.17 28.32 6.22
CA VAL A 269 -12.44 27.66 6.39
C VAL A 269 -12.32 26.45 7.30
N MET A 270 -13.41 26.12 7.96
CA MET A 270 -13.53 24.91 8.75
C MET A 270 -14.11 23.80 7.89
N VAL A 271 -13.44 22.66 7.84
CA VAL A 271 -13.86 21.46 7.12
C VAL A 271 -14.27 20.42 8.15
N SER A 272 -15.50 19.95 8.05
CA SER A 272 -16.01 18.80 8.80
C SER A 272 -16.05 17.56 7.91
N PHE A 273 -15.99 16.39 8.53
CA PHE A 273 -15.97 15.11 7.83
C PHE A 273 -17.22 14.32 8.23
N LEU A 274 -18.09 14.02 7.28
CA LEU A 274 -19.34 13.32 7.55
C LEU A 274 -19.07 11.90 8.06
N GLY A 275 -19.57 11.58 9.24
CA GLY A 275 -19.32 10.28 9.89
C GLY A 275 -17.84 10.04 10.27
N ASN A 276 -17.03 11.11 10.34
CA ASN A 276 -15.57 11.04 10.53
C ASN A 276 -14.83 10.34 9.37
N ASP A 277 -15.48 10.24 8.20
CA ASP A 277 -14.90 9.64 7.00
C ASP A 277 -14.01 10.67 6.27
N PRO A 278 -12.69 10.42 6.11
CA PRO A 278 -11.78 11.31 5.41
C PRO A 278 -12.17 11.57 3.94
N ASP A 279 -12.96 10.68 3.32
CA ASP A 279 -13.43 10.84 1.94
C ASP A 279 -14.74 11.63 1.84
N GLN A 280 -15.29 12.10 2.96
CA GLN A 280 -16.54 12.87 3.01
C GLN A 280 -16.34 14.27 3.63
N PRO A 281 -15.37 15.08 3.12
CA PRO A 281 -15.15 16.43 3.61
C PRO A 281 -16.25 17.37 3.17
N ARG A 282 -16.63 18.30 4.06
CA ARG A 282 -17.55 19.40 3.76
C ARG A 282 -17.08 20.67 4.45
N VAL A 283 -17.19 21.79 3.78
CA VAL A 283 -16.94 23.08 4.41
C VAL A 283 -18.14 23.45 5.27
N SER A 284 -17.90 23.56 6.58
CA SER A 284 -18.95 23.79 7.59
C SER A 284 -18.96 25.21 8.15
N GLY A 285 -17.95 26.02 7.90
CA GLY A 285 -17.90 27.40 8.38
C GLY A 285 -16.65 28.14 7.95
N CYS A 286 -16.62 29.44 8.21
CA CYS A 286 -15.45 30.30 8.08
C CYS A 286 -14.86 30.56 9.46
N LEU A 287 -13.54 30.50 9.57
CA LEU A 287 -12.85 31.04 10.73
C LEU A 287 -12.85 32.54 10.56
N CYS A 288 -13.68 33.24 11.34
CA CYS A 288 -13.89 34.67 11.22
C CYS A 288 -12.58 35.44 11.14
N CYS A 289 -12.40 36.13 10.02
CA CYS A 289 -11.52 37.30 10.01
C CYS A 289 -12.08 38.31 11.03
N ARG A 290 -11.27 38.66 12.03
CA ARG A 290 -11.46 39.88 12.79
C ARG A 290 -11.16 41.07 11.92
#